data_bd783d14cc724925954511ed23af302f
#
_entry.id   bd783d14cc724925954511ed23af302f
#
_cell.length_a   1.000
_cell.length_b   1.000
_cell.length_c   1.000
_cell.angle_alpha   90.00
_cell.angle_beta   90.00
_cell.angle_gamma   90.00
#
_symmetry.space_group_name_H-M   'P 1'
#
loop_
_entity.id
_entity.type
_entity.pdbx_description
1 polymer ?
#
loop_
_entity_poly.entity_id
_entity_poly.type
_entity_poly.pdbx_seq_one_letter_code
_entity_poly.pdbx_strand_id
1 'polypeptide(L)' 'MIYEIRTKWTNMVVYRTTERANALYWLEENNQEGVFKLVRIKHKD' A
#
# COMPACT_ATOMS: atom_id res chain seq x y z
N MET A 1 11.22 -1.45 -7.21
CA MET A 1 10.57 -1.63 -5.91
C MET A 1 9.09 -1.38 -6.07
N ILE A 2 8.28 -2.19 -5.44
CA ILE A 2 6.82 -2.10 -5.58
C ILE A 2 6.22 -1.79 -4.23
N TYR A 3 5.23 -0.90 -4.21
CA TYR A 3 4.50 -0.56 -3.00
C TYR A 3 3.07 -1.04 -3.15
N GLU A 4 2.56 -1.71 -2.12
CA GLU A 4 1.20 -2.22 -2.11
C GLU A 4 0.48 -1.73 -0.87
N ILE A 5 -0.78 -1.38 -1.05
CA ILE A 5 -1.66 -1.07 0.07
C ILE A 5 -2.53 -2.28 0.29
N ARG A 6 -2.51 -2.79 1.50
CA ARG A 6 -3.26 -4.01 1.84
C ARG A 6 -4.15 -3.76 3.05
N THR A 7 -5.21 -4.53 3.12
CA THR A 7 -6.07 -4.50 4.30
C THR A 7 -5.37 -5.19 5.44
N LYS A 8 -5.53 -4.65 6.66
CA LYS A 8 -4.82 -5.19 7.81
C LYS A 8 -5.29 -6.58 8.21
N TRP A 9 -6.58 -6.83 8.04
CA TRP A 9 -7.14 -8.10 8.50
C TRP A 9 -7.06 -9.21 7.48
N THR A 10 -7.32 -8.90 6.22
CA THR A 10 -7.33 -9.94 5.19
C THR A 10 -6.06 -9.98 4.35
N ASN A 11 -5.22 -8.95 4.49
CA ASN A 11 -3.96 -8.84 3.73
C ASN A 11 -4.21 -8.80 2.23
N MET A 12 -5.36 -8.28 1.84
CA MET A 12 -5.73 -8.19 0.43
C MET A 12 -5.17 -6.93 -0.18
N VAL A 13 -4.60 -7.03 -1.38
CA VAL A 13 -4.04 -5.88 -2.09
C VAL A 13 -5.18 -5.06 -2.67
N VAL A 14 -5.25 -3.78 -2.29
CA VAL A 14 -6.27 -2.87 -2.81
C VAL A 14 -5.69 -1.82 -3.74
N TYR A 15 -4.37 -1.61 -3.68
CA TYR A 15 -3.70 -0.64 -4.54
C TYR A 15 -2.24 -1.04 -4.68
N ARG A 16 -1.67 -0.82 -5.85
CA ARG A 16 -0.31 -1.22 -6.14
C ARG A 16 0.33 -0.17 -7.05
N THR A 17 1.55 0.22 -6.73
CA THR A 17 2.25 1.22 -7.50
C THR A 17 3.75 1.06 -7.33
N THR A 18 4.52 1.57 -8.28
CA THR A 18 5.97 1.62 -8.17
C THR A 18 6.44 2.95 -7.59
N GLU A 19 5.50 3.88 -7.35
CA GLU A 19 5.82 5.22 -6.85
C GLU A 19 5.41 5.33 -5.39
N ARG A 20 6.39 5.53 -4.53
CA ARG A 20 6.11 5.65 -3.10
C ARG A 20 5.17 6.81 -2.80
N ALA A 21 5.36 7.92 -3.50
CA ALA A 21 4.52 9.09 -3.28
C ALA A 21 3.06 8.80 -3.57
N ASN A 22 2.79 8.02 -4.63
CA ASN A 22 1.44 7.65 -4.99
C ASN A 22 0.80 6.76 -3.92
N ALA A 23 1.58 5.83 -3.38
CA ALA A 23 1.09 4.93 -2.35
C ALA A 23 0.73 5.71 -1.09
N LEU A 24 1.59 6.64 -0.69
CA LEU A 24 1.33 7.45 0.49
C LEU A 24 0.12 8.35 0.30
N TYR A 25 -0.02 8.91 -0.89
CA TYR A 25 -1.17 9.76 -1.19
C TYR A 25 -2.47 8.94 -1.13
N TRP A 26 -2.46 7.77 -1.74
CA TRP A 26 -3.64 6.90 -1.72
C TRP A 26 -4.02 6.54 -0.29
N LEU A 27 -3.01 6.20 0.51
CA LEU A 27 -3.22 5.81 1.90
C LEU A 27 -3.82 6.96 2.70
N GLU A 28 -3.29 8.17 2.49
CA GLU A 28 -3.79 9.34 3.20
C GLU A 28 -5.24 9.64 2.85
N GLU A 29 -5.60 9.46 1.58
CA GLU A 29 -6.95 9.76 1.12
C GLU A 29 -7.96 8.71 1.54
N ASN A 30 -7.53 7.47 1.76
CA ASN A 30 -8.45 6.37 1.95
C ASN A 30 -8.36 5.69 3.32
N ASN A 31 -7.30 5.92 4.06
CA ASN A 31 -7.09 5.21 5.32
C ASN A 31 -7.70 5.96 6.51
N GLN A 32 -9.00 6.11 6.48
CA GLN A 32 -9.67 6.93 7.49
C GLN A 32 -9.74 6.28 8.85
N GLU A 33 -9.69 4.96 8.91
CA GLU A 33 -9.82 4.24 10.17
C GLU A 33 -8.67 3.27 10.42
N GLY A 34 -7.57 3.46 9.70
CA GLY A 34 -6.41 2.63 9.90
C GLY A 34 -6.60 1.18 9.47
N VAL A 35 -7.47 0.96 8.49
CA VAL A 35 -7.73 -0.40 8.02
C VAL A 35 -6.77 -0.86 6.95
N PHE A 36 -5.91 0.04 6.49
CA PHE A 36 -4.94 -0.28 5.44
C PHE A 36 -3.52 -0.16 5.94
N LYS A 37 -2.62 -0.85 5.28
CA LYS A 37 -1.20 -0.79 5.63
C LYS A 37 -0.38 -0.72 4.35
N LEU A 38 0.78 -0.08 4.44
CA LEU A 38 1.72 0.01 3.33
C LEU A 38 2.71 -1.13 3.40
N VAL A 39 2.85 -1.87 2.31
CA VAL A 39 3.80 -2.96 2.20
C VAL A 39 4.78 -2.64 1.09
N ARG A 40 6.06 -2.71 1.41
CA ARG A 40 7.11 -2.46 0.44
C ARG A 40 7.71 -3.79 -0.01
N ILE A 41 7.66 -4.05 -1.29
CA ILE A 41 8.18 -5.29 -1.85
C ILE A 41 9.44 -4.98 -2.63
N LYS A 42 10.53 -5.52 -2.16
CA LYS A 42 11.80 -5.39 -2.85
C LYS A 42 11.82 -6.33 -4.04
N HIS A 43 12.13 -5.78 -5.20
CA HIS A 43 12.29 -6.59 -6.38
C HIS A 43 13.69 -7.18 -6.35
N LYS A 44 13.76 -8.46 -6.39
CA LYS A 44 15.03 -9.14 -6.39
C LYS A 44 15.34 -9.64 -7.80
N ASP A 45 16.42 -9.14 -8.34
CA ASP A 45 16.84 -9.54 -9.68
C ASP A 45 17.64 -10.82 -9.66
#